data_0f7eadf96c9302f08941958ef519080b
#
_entry.id   0f7eadf96c9302f08941958ef519080b
#
_cell.length_a   1.000
_cell.length_b   1.000
_cell.length_c   1.000
_cell.angle_alpha   90.00
_cell.angle_beta   90.00
_cell.angle_gamma   90.00
#
_symmetry.space_group_name_H-M   'P 1'
#
loop_
_entity.id
_entity.type
_entity.pdbx_description
1 polymer ?
#
loop_
_entity_poly.entity_id
_entity_poly.type
_entity_poly.pdbx_seq_one_letter_code
_entity_poly.pdbx_strand_id
1 'polypeptide(L)'
;MTIKRALISVSDKTGIVEFAQNLVALGVEILSTGGTYKLLKDNNVAVVEVSEHTGFPEMMDGRVKTLHPKIHGGILARRGLDEAVMAEHNIDAIDLVVVNLYPFAATVAKPNCSLADAIENIDIGGPTMVRAAAKNHASVGIVVNASDYSTVVAELKAEGALSHATRFDLAVKAFEHTAQYDGMIASYLGARVGKEDGSADKFARTFNTQLN
;
A
#
# COMPACT_ATOMS: atom_id res chain seq x y z
N MET A 1 19.55 2.63 -6.07
CA MET A 1 19.37 1.36 -5.33
C MET A 1 18.59 0.39 -6.21
N THR A 2 19.18 -0.78 -6.48
CA THR A 2 18.56 -1.80 -7.35
C THR A 2 17.31 -2.38 -6.69
N ILE A 3 16.23 -2.50 -7.46
CA ILE A 3 14.98 -3.11 -7.02
C ILE A 3 15.05 -4.62 -7.32
N LYS A 4 14.98 -5.45 -6.30
CA LYS A 4 14.99 -6.92 -6.43
C LYS A 4 13.63 -7.54 -6.09
N ARG A 5 12.88 -6.93 -5.17
CA ARG A 5 11.58 -7.43 -4.74
C ARG A 5 10.57 -6.30 -4.60
N ALA A 6 9.39 -6.49 -5.17
CA ALA A 6 8.26 -5.58 -5.07
C ALA A 6 7.09 -6.24 -4.33
N LEU A 7 6.42 -5.48 -3.46
CA LEU A 7 5.14 -5.87 -2.86
C LEU A 7 4.03 -5.07 -3.53
N ILE A 8 3.09 -5.76 -4.18
CA ILE A 8 1.99 -5.15 -4.93
C ILE A 8 0.65 -5.55 -4.32
N SER A 9 -0.08 -4.58 -3.81
CA SER A 9 -1.42 -4.76 -3.27
C SER A 9 -2.27 -3.52 -3.57
N VAL A 10 -3.07 -3.59 -4.62
CA VAL A 10 -3.84 -2.44 -5.11
C VAL A 10 -5.32 -2.73 -5.12
N SER A 11 -6.16 -1.76 -4.76
CA SER A 11 -7.61 -1.79 -4.92
C SER A 11 -8.01 -1.42 -6.34
N ASP A 12 -7.54 -0.26 -6.83
CA ASP A 12 -7.62 0.10 -8.25
C ASP A 12 -6.57 -0.68 -9.05
N LYS A 13 -7.05 -1.48 -10.00
CA LYS A 13 -6.24 -2.40 -10.82
C LYS A 13 -5.74 -1.76 -12.12
N THR A 14 -5.98 -0.47 -12.34
CA THR A 14 -5.61 0.25 -13.56
C THR A 14 -4.11 0.09 -13.85
N GLY A 15 -3.77 -0.49 -15.02
CA GLY A 15 -2.40 -0.63 -15.51
C GLY A 15 -1.50 -1.59 -14.74
N ILE A 16 -1.99 -2.26 -13.66
CA ILE A 16 -1.15 -3.04 -12.77
C ILE A 16 -0.55 -4.28 -13.43
N VAL A 17 -1.26 -4.92 -14.35
CA VAL A 17 -0.77 -6.13 -15.02
C VAL A 17 0.43 -5.79 -15.90
N GLU A 18 0.34 -4.76 -16.74
CA GLU A 18 1.44 -4.32 -17.60
C GLU A 18 2.64 -3.83 -16.76
N PHE A 19 2.37 -3.10 -15.68
CA PHE A 19 3.39 -2.66 -14.75
C PHE A 19 4.15 -3.84 -14.13
N ALA A 20 3.43 -4.84 -13.63
CA ALA A 20 4.00 -6.05 -13.04
C ALA A 20 4.80 -6.88 -14.06
N GLN A 21 4.29 -7.01 -15.29
CA GLN A 21 5.03 -7.67 -16.40
C GLN A 21 6.37 -6.97 -16.68
N ASN A 22 6.39 -5.64 -16.72
CA ASN A 22 7.62 -4.87 -16.87
C ASN A 22 8.60 -5.11 -15.72
N LEU A 23 8.13 -5.17 -14.48
CA LEU A 23 8.99 -5.47 -13.31
C LEU A 23 9.59 -6.88 -13.40
N VAL A 24 8.77 -7.89 -13.72
CA VAL A 24 9.26 -9.27 -13.91
C VAL A 24 10.29 -9.35 -15.03
N ALA A 25 10.07 -8.67 -16.16
CA ALA A 25 11.03 -8.61 -17.27
C ALA A 25 12.37 -7.96 -16.88
N LEU A 26 12.36 -7.13 -15.83
CA LEU A 26 13.57 -6.52 -15.22
C LEU A 26 14.18 -7.39 -14.11
N GLY A 27 13.65 -8.61 -13.88
CA GLY A 27 14.16 -9.54 -12.86
C GLY A 27 13.69 -9.25 -11.44
N VAL A 28 12.63 -8.45 -11.27
CA VAL A 28 12.05 -8.14 -9.97
C VAL A 28 11.09 -9.26 -9.56
N GLU A 29 11.29 -9.83 -8.37
CA GLU A 29 10.35 -10.74 -7.74
C GLU A 29 9.13 -9.97 -7.23
N ILE A 30 7.92 -10.52 -7.43
CA ILE A 30 6.69 -9.86 -7.00
C ILE A 30 6.03 -10.67 -5.87
N LEU A 31 5.80 -10.00 -4.74
CA LEU A 31 4.91 -10.45 -3.68
C LEU A 31 3.55 -9.78 -3.87
N SER A 32 2.46 -10.52 -3.67
CA SER A 32 1.12 -9.94 -3.74
C SER A 32 0.13 -10.72 -2.86
N THR A 33 -1.06 -10.17 -2.68
CA THR A 33 -2.12 -10.79 -1.86
C THR A 33 -3.50 -10.54 -2.44
N GLY A 34 -4.45 -11.39 -2.07
CA GLY A 34 -5.87 -11.23 -2.37
C GLY A 34 -6.19 -11.10 -3.86
N GLY A 35 -7.07 -10.16 -4.21
CA GLY A 35 -7.52 -9.95 -5.59
C GLY A 35 -6.42 -9.47 -6.54
N THR A 36 -5.37 -8.81 -6.03
CA THR A 36 -4.22 -8.43 -6.86
C THR A 36 -3.38 -9.65 -7.24
N TYR A 37 -3.08 -10.53 -6.27
CA TYR A 37 -2.39 -11.79 -6.53
C TYR A 37 -3.12 -12.62 -7.59
N LYS A 38 -4.44 -12.80 -7.40
CA LYS A 38 -5.26 -13.55 -8.36
C LYS A 38 -5.20 -12.95 -9.76
N LEU A 39 -5.38 -11.64 -9.88
CA LEU A 39 -5.32 -10.94 -11.17
C LEU A 39 -3.97 -11.16 -11.88
N LEU A 40 -2.86 -10.99 -11.16
CA LEU A 40 -1.52 -11.16 -11.71
C LEU A 40 -1.30 -12.60 -12.17
N LYS A 41 -1.68 -13.59 -11.35
CA LYS A 41 -1.58 -15.01 -11.66
C LYS A 41 -2.41 -15.40 -12.88
N ASP A 42 -3.65 -14.92 -12.97
CA ASP A 42 -4.55 -15.19 -14.10
C ASP A 42 -4.02 -14.58 -15.43
N ASN A 43 -3.15 -13.57 -15.35
CA ASN A 43 -2.46 -12.96 -16.48
C ASN A 43 -1.01 -13.49 -16.69
N ASN A 44 -0.68 -14.66 -16.12
CA ASN A 44 0.62 -15.33 -16.24
C ASN A 44 1.82 -14.48 -15.77
N VAL A 45 1.63 -13.58 -14.82
CA VAL A 45 2.71 -12.88 -14.16
C VAL A 45 3.28 -13.76 -13.05
N ALA A 46 4.60 -13.92 -13.01
CA ALA A 46 5.27 -14.63 -11.91
C ALA A 46 5.09 -13.83 -10.61
N VAL A 47 4.38 -14.41 -9.66
CA VAL A 47 3.99 -13.75 -8.39
C VAL A 47 3.92 -14.77 -7.26
N VAL A 48 4.44 -14.40 -6.10
CA VAL A 48 4.39 -15.19 -4.85
C VAL A 48 3.32 -14.60 -3.94
N GLU A 49 2.52 -15.44 -3.31
CA GLU A 49 1.52 -14.98 -2.35
C GLU A 49 2.18 -14.60 -1.03
N VAL A 50 1.69 -13.52 -0.41
CA VAL A 50 2.23 -13.02 0.88
C VAL A 50 2.17 -14.10 1.97
N SER A 51 1.13 -14.92 2.02
CA SER A 51 1.00 -16.03 2.97
C SER A 51 2.11 -17.09 2.78
N GLU A 52 2.50 -17.37 1.54
CA GLU A 52 3.61 -18.28 1.23
C GLU A 52 4.95 -17.67 1.66
N HIS A 53 5.18 -16.40 1.36
CA HIS A 53 6.40 -15.68 1.75
C HIS A 53 6.56 -15.56 3.27
N THR A 54 5.48 -15.26 3.98
CA THR A 54 5.51 -15.12 5.44
C THR A 54 5.53 -16.46 6.17
N GLY A 55 4.98 -17.51 5.55
CA GLY A 55 4.67 -18.78 6.19
C GLY A 55 3.49 -18.67 7.15
N PHE A 56 2.67 -17.62 7.04
CA PHE A 56 1.56 -17.35 7.93
C PHE A 56 0.25 -17.13 7.15
N PRO A 57 -0.83 -17.85 7.49
CA PRO A 57 -2.08 -17.73 6.75
C PRO A 57 -2.76 -16.37 6.96
N GLU A 58 -3.57 -15.98 6.00
CA GLU A 58 -4.54 -14.91 6.18
C GLU A 58 -5.53 -15.27 7.28
N MET A 59 -5.86 -14.33 8.17
CA MET A 59 -6.74 -14.55 9.32
C MET A 59 -7.84 -13.50 9.40
N MET A 60 -8.90 -13.83 10.17
CA MET A 60 -9.99 -12.90 10.50
C MET A 60 -10.63 -12.30 9.24
N ASP A 61 -11.02 -13.17 8.30
CA ASP A 61 -11.62 -12.78 7.01
C ASP A 61 -10.79 -11.74 6.24
N GLY A 62 -9.45 -11.89 6.30
CA GLY A 62 -8.53 -11.01 5.58
C GLY A 62 -8.12 -9.73 6.29
N ARG A 63 -8.56 -9.50 7.51
CA ARG A 63 -8.14 -8.32 8.29
C ARG A 63 -6.66 -8.35 8.64
N VAL A 64 -6.06 -9.54 8.75
CA VAL A 64 -4.62 -9.73 9.00
C VAL A 64 -4.00 -10.55 7.90
N LYS A 65 -3.20 -9.90 7.04
CA LYS A 65 -2.46 -10.48 5.91
C LYS A 65 -1.03 -9.97 5.88
N THR A 66 -0.89 -8.66 5.75
CA THR A 66 0.39 -7.96 5.54
C THR A 66 0.96 -7.37 6.84
N LEU A 67 0.18 -7.38 7.93
CA LEU A 67 0.66 -6.97 9.26
C LEU A 67 1.54 -8.07 9.87
N HIS A 68 2.72 -8.25 9.30
CA HIS A 68 3.64 -9.31 9.66
C HIS A 68 5.08 -8.80 9.72
N PRO A 69 5.92 -9.25 10.68
CA PRO A 69 7.31 -8.81 10.80
C PRO A 69 8.14 -9.00 9.52
N LYS A 70 7.96 -10.08 8.78
CA LYS A 70 8.67 -10.30 7.50
C LYS A 70 8.31 -9.25 6.45
N ILE A 71 7.08 -8.76 6.42
CA ILE A 71 6.65 -7.71 5.49
C ILE A 71 7.18 -6.36 5.96
N HIS A 72 6.83 -5.95 7.18
CA HIS A 72 7.20 -4.61 7.68
C HIS A 72 8.69 -4.49 7.97
N GLY A 73 9.35 -5.57 8.41
CA GLY A 73 10.80 -5.63 8.55
C GLY A 73 11.49 -5.49 7.18
N GLY A 74 11.00 -6.19 6.15
CA GLY A 74 11.52 -6.08 4.78
C GLY A 74 11.41 -4.66 4.21
N ILE A 75 10.33 -3.93 4.55
CA ILE A 75 10.11 -2.54 4.13
C ILE A 75 10.94 -1.56 4.98
N LEU A 76 10.96 -1.72 6.31
CA LEU A 76 11.50 -0.72 7.23
C LEU A 76 13.01 -0.86 7.49
N ALA A 77 13.61 -2.02 7.19
CA ALA A 77 15.02 -2.24 7.41
C ALA A 77 15.88 -1.23 6.66
N ARG A 78 16.83 -0.63 7.36
CA ARG A 78 17.79 0.33 6.80
C ARG A 78 18.92 -0.44 6.13
N ARG A 79 19.05 -0.25 4.82
CA ARG A 79 20.09 -0.93 4.04
C ARG A 79 21.48 -0.45 4.49
N GLY A 80 22.40 -1.37 4.74
CA GLY A 80 23.74 -1.10 5.28
C GLY A 80 23.83 -1.07 6.82
N LEU A 81 22.70 -1.24 7.53
CA LEU A 81 22.64 -1.18 9.00
C LEU A 81 21.96 -2.38 9.66
N ASP A 82 20.87 -2.88 9.07
CA ASP A 82 19.98 -3.84 9.73
C ASP A 82 20.12 -5.28 9.16
N GLU A 83 21.10 -5.55 8.27
CA GLU A 83 21.28 -6.84 7.60
C GLU A 83 21.47 -8.01 8.57
N ALA A 84 22.19 -7.79 9.68
CA ALA A 84 22.40 -8.83 10.68
C ALA A 84 21.07 -9.28 11.33
N VAL A 85 20.22 -8.35 11.70
CA VAL A 85 18.90 -8.62 12.29
C VAL A 85 17.96 -9.23 11.24
N MET A 86 18.02 -8.75 10.01
CA MET A 86 17.24 -9.34 8.90
C MET A 86 17.61 -10.81 8.68
N ALA A 87 18.92 -11.12 8.67
CA ALA A 87 19.41 -12.49 8.50
C ALA A 87 19.01 -13.38 9.68
N GLU A 88 19.13 -12.91 10.93
CA GLU A 88 18.73 -13.63 12.13
C GLU A 88 17.29 -14.06 12.12
N HIS A 89 16.38 -13.18 11.60
CA HIS A 89 14.96 -13.41 11.58
C HIS A 89 14.42 -13.87 10.22
N ASN A 90 15.29 -14.19 9.25
CA ASN A 90 14.90 -14.60 7.89
C ASN A 90 13.94 -13.58 7.25
N ILE A 91 14.31 -12.30 7.32
CA ILE A 91 13.56 -11.19 6.73
C ILE A 91 14.26 -10.78 5.43
N ASP A 92 13.58 -10.96 4.33
CA ASP A 92 14.04 -10.51 3.03
C ASP A 92 13.68 -9.04 2.77
N ALA A 93 14.55 -8.33 2.06
CA ALA A 93 14.32 -6.96 1.69
C ALA A 93 13.14 -6.81 0.70
N ILE A 94 12.31 -5.79 0.91
CA ILE A 94 11.30 -5.32 -0.03
C ILE A 94 11.72 -3.93 -0.48
N ASP A 95 11.99 -3.76 -1.78
CA ASP A 95 12.63 -2.56 -2.33
C ASP A 95 11.64 -1.61 -2.99
N LEU A 96 10.45 -2.13 -3.39
CA LEU A 96 9.37 -1.38 -3.99
C LEU A 96 8.04 -1.81 -3.38
N VAL A 97 7.24 -0.84 -2.97
CA VAL A 97 5.87 -1.05 -2.49
C VAL A 97 4.91 -0.35 -3.44
N VAL A 98 3.90 -1.07 -3.92
CA VAL A 98 2.88 -0.55 -4.84
C VAL A 98 1.52 -0.82 -4.22
N VAL A 99 0.94 0.20 -3.60
CA VAL A 99 -0.27 0.08 -2.80
C VAL A 99 -1.14 1.30 -3.00
N ASN A 100 -2.38 1.08 -3.42
CA ASN A 100 -3.44 2.06 -3.26
C ASN A 100 -4.52 1.51 -2.32
N LEU A 101 -5.24 2.41 -1.67
CA LEU A 101 -6.12 2.07 -0.57
C LEU A 101 -7.53 1.69 -1.05
N TYR A 102 -8.30 1.06 -0.19
CA TYR A 102 -9.71 0.78 -0.45
C TYR A 102 -10.47 2.08 -0.74
N PRO A 103 -11.42 2.08 -1.70
CA PRO A 103 -12.09 3.30 -2.12
C PRO A 103 -13.17 3.73 -1.11
N PHE A 104 -12.76 4.15 0.09
CA PHE A 104 -13.67 4.57 1.17
C PHE A 104 -14.69 5.61 0.71
N ALA A 105 -14.25 6.64 -0.03
CA ALA A 105 -15.14 7.66 -0.58
C ALA A 105 -16.25 7.06 -1.47
N ALA A 106 -15.89 6.13 -2.36
CA ALA A 106 -16.86 5.45 -3.24
C ALA A 106 -17.79 4.52 -2.45
N THR A 107 -17.32 3.93 -1.36
CA THR A 107 -18.12 3.07 -0.48
C THR A 107 -19.18 3.90 0.24
N VAL A 108 -18.80 4.99 0.88
CA VAL A 108 -19.76 5.84 1.63
C VAL A 108 -20.69 6.67 0.75
N ALA A 109 -20.35 6.82 -0.53
CA ALA A 109 -21.23 7.47 -1.51
C ALA A 109 -22.41 6.59 -1.99
N LYS A 110 -22.38 5.28 -1.70
CA LYS A 110 -23.49 4.38 -2.08
C LYS A 110 -24.74 4.71 -1.26
N PRO A 111 -25.93 4.81 -1.90
CA PRO A 111 -27.18 5.21 -1.20
C PRO A 111 -27.54 4.35 0.02
N ASN A 112 -27.15 3.06 0.01
CA ASN A 112 -27.51 2.08 1.05
C ASN A 112 -26.29 1.69 1.91
N CYS A 113 -25.22 2.50 1.94
CA CYS A 113 -24.06 2.22 2.77
C CYS A 113 -24.42 2.44 4.25
N SER A 114 -24.42 1.36 5.02
CA SER A 114 -24.56 1.44 6.48
C SER A 114 -23.28 1.94 7.12
N LEU A 115 -23.36 2.37 8.38
CA LEU A 115 -22.16 2.71 9.17
C LEU A 115 -21.24 1.51 9.34
N ALA A 116 -21.80 0.31 9.53
CA ALA A 116 -21.04 -0.92 9.64
C ALA A 116 -20.28 -1.23 8.32
N ASP A 117 -20.91 -1.07 7.16
CA ASP A 117 -20.26 -1.25 5.87
C ASP A 117 -19.13 -0.24 5.67
N ALA A 118 -19.34 1.02 6.07
CA ALA A 118 -18.31 2.05 6.00
C ALA A 118 -17.10 1.68 6.86
N ILE A 119 -17.32 1.25 8.11
CA ILE A 119 -16.25 0.85 9.05
C ILE A 119 -15.50 -0.37 8.52
N GLU A 120 -16.19 -1.38 7.98
CA GLU A 120 -15.55 -2.59 7.43
C GLU A 120 -14.67 -2.29 6.21
N ASN A 121 -14.96 -1.23 5.49
CA ASN A 121 -14.17 -0.79 4.34
C ASN A 121 -13.03 0.20 4.70
N ILE A 122 -12.69 0.37 5.97
CA ILE A 122 -11.49 1.09 6.39
C ILE A 122 -10.28 0.19 6.22
N ASP A 123 -9.37 0.58 5.33
CA ASP A 123 -8.13 -0.15 5.08
C ASP A 123 -7.12 0.10 6.22
N ILE A 124 -6.61 -0.98 6.80
CA ILE A 124 -5.58 -0.93 7.86
C ILE A 124 -4.21 -1.31 7.29
N GLY A 125 -4.14 -2.41 6.55
CA GLY A 125 -2.88 -2.95 6.03
C GLY A 125 -2.24 -2.06 4.97
N GLY A 126 -3.04 -1.49 4.07
CA GLY A 126 -2.56 -0.59 3.03
C GLY A 126 -1.85 0.65 3.60
N PRO A 127 -2.50 1.46 4.44
CA PRO A 127 -1.87 2.64 5.03
C PRO A 127 -0.60 2.33 5.82
N THR A 128 -0.53 1.21 6.52
CA THR A 128 0.68 0.84 7.28
C THR A 128 1.85 0.55 6.35
N MET A 129 1.65 -0.17 5.25
CA MET A 129 2.69 -0.44 4.24
C MET A 129 3.13 0.85 3.53
N VAL A 130 2.17 1.69 3.13
CA VAL A 130 2.43 2.98 2.47
C VAL A 130 3.30 3.86 3.36
N ARG A 131 2.92 4.04 4.62
CA ARG A 131 3.66 4.87 5.58
C ARG A 131 5.03 4.31 5.91
N ALA A 132 5.15 2.97 6.04
CA ALA A 132 6.43 2.32 6.30
C ALA A 132 7.42 2.55 5.15
N ALA A 133 6.99 2.34 3.91
CA ALA A 133 7.81 2.56 2.72
C ALA A 133 8.17 4.04 2.53
N ALA A 134 7.21 4.95 2.69
CA ALA A 134 7.45 6.39 2.59
C ALA A 134 8.47 6.88 3.66
N LYS A 135 8.37 6.41 4.90
CA LYS A 135 9.35 6.69 5.95
C LYS A 135 10.75 6.22 5.57
N ASN A 136 10.85 5.04 4.93
CA ASN A 136 12.13 4.45 4.54
C ASN A 136 12.50 4.74 3.08
N HIS A 137 12.09 5.88 2.52
CA HIS A 137 12.35 6.27 1.12
C HIS A 137 13.84 6.29 0.74
N ALA A 138 14.73 6.41 1.70
CA ALA A 138 16.17 6.25 1.46
C ALA A 138 16.51 4.87 0.86
N SER A 139 15.72 3.84 1.20
CA SER A 139 15.95 2.43 0.85
C SER A 139 14.80 1.79 0.05
N VAL A 140 13.63 2.41 -0.05
CA VAL A 140 12.43 1.80 -0.63
C VAL A 140 11.69 2.80 -1.51
N GLY A 141 11.22 2.34 -2.68
CA GLY A 141 10.26 3.09 -3.49
C GLY A 141 8.83 2.80 -3.04
N ILE A 142 7.94 3.82 -3.07
CA ILE A 142 6.51 3.67 -2.81
C ILE A 142 5.69 4.29 -3.93
N VAL A 143 4.77 3.54 -4.51
CA VAL A 143 3.88 4.01 -5.57
C VAL A 143 2.43 3.83 -5.10
N VAL A 144 1.68 4.93 -5.06
CA VAL A 144 0.27 4.95 -4.65
C VAL A 144 -0.69 5.26 -5.80
N ASN A 145 -0.15 5.69 -6.95
CA ASN A 145 -0.96 6.08 -8.10
C ASN A 145 -0.44 5.43 -9.38
N ALA A 146 -1.35 4.91 -10.22
CA ALA A 146 -1.02 4.31 -11.50
C ALA A 146 -0.34 5.28 -12.49
N SER A 147 -0.56 6.59 -12.34
CA SER A 147 0.11 7.62 -13.15
C SER A 147 1.64 7.63 -13.01
N ASP A 148 2.18 7.08 -11.92
CA ASP A 148 3.62 7.03 -11.68
C ASP A 148 4.28 5.76 -12.24
N TYR A 149 3.50 4.76 -12.72
CA TYR A 149 4.04 3.48 -13.22
C TYR A 149 5.02 3.67 -14.38
N SER A 150 4.68 4.51 -15.35
CA SER A 150 5.52 4.76 -16.51
C SER A 150 6.88 5.39 -16.15
N THR A 151 6.88 6.35 -15.22
CA THR A 151 8.10 6.99 -14.72
C THR A 151 9.00 5.98 -14.01
N VAL A 152 8.41 5.16 -13.13
CA VAL A 152 9.15 4.10 -12.40
C VAL A 152 9.76 3.09 -13.37
N VAL A 153 8.99 2.59 -14.34
CA VAL A 153 9.49 1.63 -15.33
C VAL A 153 10.59 2.24 -16.19
N ALA A 154 10.43 3.49 -16.64
CA ALA A 154 11.42 4.16 -17.46
C ALA A 154 12.76 4.31 -16.71
N GLU A 155 12.73 4.74 -15.45
CA GLU A 155 13.94 4.91 -14.65
C GLU A 155 14.62 3.56 -14.35
N LEU A 156 13.83 2.52 -14.03
CA LEU A 156 14.36 1.18 -13.81
C LEU A 156 14.99 0.58 -15.10
N LYS A 157 14.42 0.83 -16.27
CA LYS A 157 15.00 0.40 -17.56
C LYS A 157 16.31 1.11 -17.89
N ALA A 158 16.39 2.39 -17.56
CA ALA A 158 17.56 3.22 -17.87
C ALA A 158 18.73 2.96 -16.90
N GLU A 159 18.44 2.89 -15.59
CA GLU A 159 19.42 2.95 -14.52
C GLU A 159 19.47 1.66 -13.67
N GLY A 160 18.53 0.75 -13.85
CA GLY A 160 18.38 -0.45 -12.99
C GLY A 160 17.97 -0.12 -11.55
N ALA A 161 17.64 1.14 -11.28
CA ALA A 161 17.39 1.64 -9.92
C ALA A 161 16.50 2.88 -9.95
N LEU A 162 15.81 3.18 -8.84
CA LEU A 162 15.17 4.47 -8.66
C LEU A 162 16.13 5.47 -8.01
N SER A 163 16.17 6.69 -8.51
CA SER A 163 16.94 7.79 -7.93
C SER A 163 16.42 8.17 -6.55
N HIS A 164 17.23 8.84 -5.76
CA HIS A 164 16.80 9.37 -4.47
C HIS A 164 15.70 10.42 -4.64
N ALA A 165 15.80 11.25 -5.67
CA ALA A 165 14.81 12.30 -5.96
C ALA A 165 13.43 11.70 -6.28
N THR A 166 13.38 10.68 -7.13
CA THR A 166 12.14 9.96 -7.45
C THR A 166 11.55 9.31 -6.22
N ARG A 167 12.35 8.60 -5.40
CA ARG A 167 11.84 7.98 -4.18
C ARG A 167 11.31 9.00 -3.17
N PHE A 168 11.95 10.16 -3.06
CA PHE A 168 11.50 11.23 -2.18
C PHE A 168 10.18 11.85 -2.65
N ASP A 169 10.03 12.15 -3.94
CA ASP A 169 8.78 12.65 -4.53
C ASP A 169 7.63 11.65 -4.31
N LEU A 170 7.87 10.37 -4.60
CA LEU A 170 6.89 9.31 -4.35
C LEU A 170 6.51 9.17 -2.87
N ALA A 171 7.46 9.39 -1.95
CA ALA A 171 7.19 9.37 -0.51
C ALA A 171 6.30 10.54 -0.07
N VAL A 172 6.48 11.73 -0.64
CA VAL A 172 5.60 12.88 -0.41
C VAL A 172 4.18 12.54 -0.86
N LYS A 173 4.00 12.08 -2.11
CA LYS A 173 2.70 11.63 -2.65
C LYS A 173 2.04 10.55 -1.76
N ALA A 174 2.84 9.64 -1.20
CA ALA A 174 2.34 8.59 -0.32
C ALA A 174 1.78 9.17 1.00
N PHE A 175 2.45 10.15 1.60
CA PHE A 175 1.91 10.83 2.79
C PHE A 175 0.69 11.68 2.48
N GLU A 176 0.66 12.39 1.35
CA GLU A 176 -0.53 13.11 0.88
C GLU A 176 -1.72 12.16 0.71
N HIS A 177 -1.49 10.98 0.10
CA HIS A 177 -2.52 9.96 -0.11
C HIS A 177 -3.09 9.44 1.21
N THR A 178 -2.24 9.13 2.20
CA THR A 178 -2.72 8.67 3.52
C THR A 178 -3.40 9.79 4.31
N ALA A 179 -2.91 11.03 4.23
CA ALA A 179 -3.54 12.17 4.90
C ALA A 179 -4.94 12.45 4.35
N GLN A 180 -5.12 12.40 3.02
CA GLN A 180 -6.42 12.54 2.37
C GLN A 180 -7.37 11.42 2.79
N TYR A 181 -6.88 10.17 2.81
CA TYR A 181 -7.65 9.00 3.22
C TYR A 181 -8.15 9.11 4.66
N ASP A 182 -7.26 9.39 5.60
CA ASP A 182 -7.60 9.56 7.02
C ASP A 182 -8.53 10.76 7.24
N GLY A 183 -8.32 11.85 6.50
CA GLY A 183 -9.19 13.04 6.53
C GLY A 183 -10.63 12.73 6.11
N MET A 184 -10.83 11.91 5.07
CA MET A 184 -12.16 11.46 4.64
C MET A 184 -12.85 10.62 5.72
N ILE A 185 -12.14 9.66 6.32
CA ILE A 185 -12.65 8.82 7.40
C ILE A 185 -13.03 9.66 8.60
N ALA A 186 -12.12 10.55 9.04
CA ALA A 186 -12.35 11.44 10.17
C ALA A 186 -13.57 12.33 9.96
N SER A 187 -13.75 12.89 8.76
CA SER A 187 -14.91 13.72 8.41
C SER A 187 -16.21 12.91 8.41
N TYR A 188 -16.20 11.71 7.84
CA TYR A 188 -17.38 10.85 7.79
C TYR A 188 -17.82 10.38 9.18
N LEU A 189 -16.90 9.90 9.99
CA LEU A 189 -17.19 9.44 11.36
C LEU A 189 -17.48 10.63 12.29
N GLY A 190 -16.79 11.75 12.13
CA GLY A 190 -16.97 12.95 12.94
C GLY A 190 -18.38 13.56 12.81
N ALA A 191 -19.02 13.41 11.64
CA ALA A 191 -20.42 13.82 11.44
C ALA A 191 -21.43 12.93 12.20
N ARG A 192 -21.00 11.78 12.72
CA ARG A 192 -21.84 10.77 13.40
C ARG A 192 -21.60 10.65 14.89
N VAL A 193 -20.72 11.45 15.46
CA VAL A 193 -20.41 11.39 16.89
C VAL A 193 -21.65 11.66 17.73
N GLY A 194 -21.99 10.71 18.62
CA GLY A 194 -23.18 10.77 19.47
C GLY A 194 -24.49 10.44 18.76
N LYS A 195 -24.45 9.82 17.58
CA LYS A 195 -25.61 9.35 16.81
C LYS A 195 -25.68 7.82 16.87
N GLU A 196 -26.48 7.26 17.77
CA GLU A 196 -26.66 5.80 17.88
C GLU A 196 -27.41 5.19 16.69
N ASP A 197 -28.24 5.98 16.02
CA ASP A 197 -29.03 5.58 14.85
C ASP A 197 -28.23 5.60 13.51
N GLY A 198 -26.94 5.98 13.58
CA GLY A 198 -26.07 6.10 12.42
C GLY A 198 -26.33 7.33 11.53
N SER A 199 -27.28 8.19 11.91
CA SER A 199 -27.54 9.45 11.22
C SER A 199 -26.30 10.36 11.22
N ALA A 200 -26.27 11.33 10.32
CA ALA A 200 -25.14 12.25 10.22
C ALA A 200 -25.58 13.69 10.38
N ASP A 201 -24.78 14.49 11.06
CA ASP A 201 -24.90 15.94 11.03
C ASP A 201 -24.42 16.47 9.67
N LYS A 202 -24.92 17.65 9.27
CA LYS A 202 -24.50 18.29 8.00
C LYS A 202 -22.99 18.55 7.92
N PHE A 203 -22.37 18.77 9.08
CA PHE A 203 -20.94 19.02 9.21
C PHE A 203 -20.35 18.13 10.31
N ALA A 204 -19.12 17.67 10.10
CA ALA A 204 -18.35 17.00 11.15
C ALA A 204 -18.08 17.98 12.33
N ARG A 205 -18.07 17.45 13.56
CA ARG A 205 -17.76 18.26 14.75
C ARG A 205 -16.34 18.81 14.77
N THR A 206 -15.45 18.11 14.11
CA THR A 206 -14.04 18.51 13.99
C THR A 206 -13.70 18.68 12.52
N PHE A 207 -13.29 19.89 12.15
CA PHE A 207 -12.64 20.11 10.85
C PHE A 207 -11.17 19.71 10.99
N ASN A 208 -10.68 18.96 10.01
CA ASN A 208 -9.25 18.72 9.91
C ASN A 208 -8.56 20.07 9.55
N THR A 209 -7.90 20.67 10.53
CA THR A 209 -7.25 22.00 10.41
C THR A 209 -5.87 21.92 9.74
N GLN A 210 -5.49 20.80 9.18
CA GLN A 210 -4.19 20.61 8.51
C GLN A 210 -4.21 20.96 7.02
N LEU A 211 -4.93 22.03 6.64
CA LEU A 211 -4.83 22.63 5.32
C LEU A 211 -4.22 24.03 5.47
N ASN A 212 -2.91 24.08 5.66
CA ASN A 212 -2.09 25.26 5.39
C ASN A 212 -0.99 24.89 4.39
#